data_fa1fad967b3d2f441f7d2a91098aa44d
#
_entry.id   fa1fad967b3d2f441f7d2a91098aa44d
#
_cell.length_a   1.000
_cell.length_b   1.000
_cell.length_c   1.000
_cell.angle_alpha   90.00
_cell.angle_beta   90.00
_cell.angle_gamma   90.00
#
_symmetry.space_group_name_H-M   'P 1'
#
loop_
_entity.id
_entity.type
_entity.pdbx_description
1 polymer ?
#
loop_
_entity_poly.entity_id
_entity_poly.type
_entity_poly.pdbx_seq_one_letter_code
_entity_poly.pdbx_strand_id
1 'polypeptide(L)'
;MFGSIALSAFGAELLRHSLLPELLGKDAASLLYWAGKQLARRYPLGTLDDVAVFFERAGWGELSTGEERNDELYIELSGPIIAARFSLYGSCSFQLEAGFLAQQIEQ
;
A
#
# COMPACT_ATOMS: atom_id res chain seq x y z
N MET A 1 -7.56 -18.23 6.76
CA MET A 1 -7.92 -17.70 8.09
C MET A 1 -8.57 -16.33 7.98
N PHE A 2 -7.83 -15.30 7.60
CA PHE A 2 -8.43 -13.97 7.44
C PHE A 2 -9.32 -13.85 6.21
N GLY A 3 -9.23 -14.75 5.26
CA GLY A 3 -10.04 -14.73 4.05
C GLY A 3 -11.54 -14.87 4.27
N SER A 4 -11.94 -15.42 5.42
CA SER A 4 -13.36 -15.58 5.76
C SER A 4 -13.92 -14.41 6.57
N ILE A 5 -13.07 -13.43 6.93
CA ILE A 5 -13.47 -12.29 7.73
C ILE A 5 -13.37 -11.04 6.85
N ALA A 6 -14.52 -10.42 6.58
CA ALA A 6 -14.56 -9.17 5.84
C ALA A 6 -14.40 -8.02 6.83
N LEU A 7 -13.31 -7.27 6.70
CA LEU A 7 -13.11 -6.06 7.48
C LEU A 7 -13.74 -4.87 6.77
N SER A 8 -14.35 -3.97 7.53
CA SER A 8 -14.88 -2.73 6.97
C SER A 8 -13.74 -1.89 6.38
N ALA A 9 -13.93 -1.41 5.15
CA ALA A 9 -12.98 -0.50 4.53
C ALA A 9 -12.83 0.78 5.37
N PHE A 10 -13.91 1.26 5.94
CA PHE A 10 -13.90 2.44 6.81
C PHE A 10 -13.04 2.18 8.06
N GLY A 11 -13.17 1.01 8.68
CA GLY A 11 -12.37 0.64 9.84
C GLY A 11 -10.88 0.59 9.54
N ALA A 12 -10.51 -0.01 8.40
CA ALA A 12 -9.12 -0.06 7.95
C ALA A 12 -8.56 1.35 7.67
N GLU A 13 -9.36 2.21 7.06
CA GLU A 13 -8.96 3.59 6.78
C GLU A 13 -8.82 4.42 8.06
N LEU A 14 -9.70 4.22 9.05
CA LEU A 14 -9.56 4.88 10.34
C LEU A 14 -8.24 4.52 11.02
N LEU A 15 -7.92 3.23 11.02
CA LEU A 15 -6.66 2.76 11.60
C LEU A 15 -5.47 3.41 10.90
N ARG A 16 -5.47 3.38 9.60
CA ARG A 16 -4.33 3.81 8.80
C ARG A 16 -4.17 5.31 8.71
N HIS A 17 -5.24 6.04 8.43
CA HIS A 17 -5.16 7.48 8.13
C HIS A 17 -5.48 8.38 9.30
N SER A 18 -6.09 7.85 10.34
CA SER A 18 -6.40 8.63 11.54
C SER A 18 -5.57 8.21 12.74
N LEU A 19 -5.58 6.92 13.08
CA LEU A 19 -4.90 6.41 14.28
C LEU A 19 -3.38 6.33 14.13
N LEU A 20 -2.89 5.72 13.06
CA LEU A 20 -1.45 5.53 12.87
C LEU A 20 -0.67 6.85 12.82
N PRO A 21 -1.11 7.87 12.07
CA PRO A 21 -0.41 9.16 12.07
C PRO A 21 -0.38 9.81 13.46
N GLU A 22 -1.45 9.67 14.24
CA GLU A 22 -1.52 10.18 15.60
C GLU A 22 -0.48 9.49 16.50
N LEU A 23 -0.39 8.16 16.41
CA LEU A 23 0.54 7.38 17.22
C LEU A 23 1.99 7.55 16.81
N LEU A 24 2.26 7.65 15.51
CA LEU A 24 3.62 7.71 14.96
C LEU A 24 4.18 9.13 14.90
N GLY A 25 3.30 10.13 14.89
CA GLY A 25 3.71 11.53 14.87
C GLY A 25 4.38 11.96 13.58
N LYS A 26 5.34 12.86 13.68
CA LYS A 26 6.03 13.43 12.52
C LYS A 26 6.87 12.44 11.71
N ASP A 27 7.20 11.31 12.32
CA ASP A 27 7.99 10.27 11.65
C ASP A 27 7.13 9.22 10.95
N ALA A 28 5.82 9.44 10.87
CA ALA A 28 4.87 8.46 10.32
C ALA A 28 5.25 8.00 8.91
N ALA A 29 5.62 8.92 8.03
CA ALA A 29 5.96 8.58 6.64
C ALA A 29 7.15 7.61 6.57
N SER A 30 8.23 7.90 7.29
CA SER A 30 9.43 7.06 7.32
C SER A 30 9.15 5.70 7.97
N LEU A 31 8.36 5.68 9.04
CA LEU A 31 8.02 4.46 9.74
C LEU A 31 7.11 3.57 8.90
N LEU A 32 6.16 4.16 8.17
CA LEU A 32 5.28 3.40 7.28
C LEU A 32 6.05 2.81 6.10
N TYR A 33 6.99 3.54 5.54
CA TYR A 33 7.87 3.04 4.48
C TYR A 33 8.67 1.83 4.97
N TRP A 34 9.31 1.96 6.12
CA TRP A 34 10.05 0.86 6.74
C TRP A 34 9.15 -0.34 7.03
N ALA A 35 7.94 -0.09 7.57
CA ALA A 35 6.98 -1.16 7.86
C ALA A 35 6.56 -1.89 6.59
N GLY A 36 6.38 -1.17 5.49
CA GLY A 36 6.10 -1.78 4.19
C GLY A 36 7.20 -2.72 3.74
N LYS A 37 8.44 -2.33 3.90
CA LYS A 37 9.61 -3.18 3.60
C LYS A 37 9.61 -4.44 4.46
N GLN A 38 9.34 -4.32 5.76
CA GLN A 38 9.29 -5.47 6.66
C GLN A 38 8.15 -6.42 6.29
N LEU A 39 7.00 -5.86 5.92
CA LEU A 39 5.86 -6.65 5.49
C LEU A 39 6.19 -7.46 4.22
N ALA A 40 6.87 -6.83 3.26
CA ALA A 40 7.29 -7.51 2.03
C ALA A 40 8.25 -8.67 2.31
N ARG A 41 9.11 -8.54 3.32
CA ARG A 41 10.00 -9.62 3.72
C ARG A 41 9.25 -10.81 4.29
N ARG A 42 8.12 -10.56 4.96
CA ARG A 42 7.25 -11.63 5.48
C ARG A 42 6.45 -12.31 4.39
N TYR A 43 6.11 -11.58 3.34
CA TYR A 43 5.27 -12.06 2.25
C TYR A 43 5.98 -11.88 0.92
N PRO A 44 7.10 -12.61 0.69
CA PRO A 44 7.80 -12.52 -0.59
C PRO A 44 6.91 -13.06 -1.70
N LEU A 45 6.78 -12.31 -2.77
CA LEU A 45 5.93 -12.63 -3.90
C LEU A 45 6.78 -12.78 -5.15
N GLY A 46 6.45 -13.76 -5.98
CA GLY A 46 7.29 -14.13 -7.11
C GLY A 46 7.14 -13.25 -8.34
N THR A 47 5.95 -12.63 -8.51
CA THR A 47 5.64 -11.86 -9.72
C THR A 47 4.92 -10.57 -9.36
N LEU A 48 4.91 -9.63 -10.29
CA LEU A 48 4.13 -8.40 -10.15
C LEU A 48 2.62 -8.68 -10.12
N ASP A 49 2.17 -9.73 -10.80
CA ASP A 49 0.76 -10.14 -10.75
C ASP A 49 0.37 -10.58 -9.35
N ASP A 50 1.24 -11.31 -8.66
CA ASP A 50 1.00 -11.70 -7.27
C ASP A 50 0.97 -10.49 -6.34
N VAL A 51 1.82 -9.50 -6.60
CA VAL A 51 1.82 -8.25 -5.84
C VAL A 51 0.51 -7.50 -6.05
N ALA A 52 0.00 -7.46 -7.27
CA ALA A 52 -1.27 -6.82 -7.58
C ALA A 52 -2.43 -7.49 -6.84
N VAL A 53 -2.45 -8.82 -6.79
CA VAL A 53 -3.45 -9.57 -6.03
C VAL A 53 -3.35 -9.25 -4.53
N PHE A 54 -2.14 -9.19 -4.01
CA PHE A 54 -1.91 -8.84 -2.61
C PHE A 54 -2.47 -7.45 -2.29
N PHE A 55 -2.22 -6.48 -3.15
CA PHE A 55 -2.74 -5.12 -2.98
C PHE A 55 -4.27 -5.08 -2.94
N GLU A 56 -4.92 -5.82 -3.84
CA GLU A 56 -6.38 -5.91 -3.84
C GLU A 56 -6.91 -6.51 -2.54
N ARG A 57 -6.32 -7.60 -2.10
CA ARG A 57 -6.73 -8.28 -0.87
C ARG A 57 -6.50 -7.44 0.38
N ALA A 58 -5.44 -6.66 0.37
CA ALA A 58 -5.13 -5.77 1.48
C ALA A 58 -6.01 -4.51 1.49
N GLY A 59 -6.76 -4.27 0.43
CA GLY A 59 -7.56 -3.05 0.31
C GLY A 59 -6.71 -1.82 0.01
N TRP A 60 -5.54 -2.03 -0.60
CA TRP A 60 -4.61 -0.94 -0.91
C TRP A 60 -4.87 -0.28 -2.25
N GLY A 61 -5.66 -0.92 -3.11
CA GLY A 61 -6.00 -0.41 -4.42
C GLY A 61 -5.62 -1.37 -5.53
N GLU A 62 -5.81 -0.91 -6.76
CA GLU A 62 -5.52 -1.66 -7.97
C GLU A 62 -4.16 -1.24 -8.51
N LEU A 63 -3.25 -2.21 -8.63
CA LEU A 63 -1.89 -1.98 -9.08
C LEU A 63 -1.78 -2.34 -10.56
N SER A 64 -1.22 -1.43 -11.34
CA SER A 64 -0.91 -1.69 -12.75
C SER A 64 0.49 -1.19 -13.09
N THR A 65 1.12 -1.83 -14.06
CA THR A 65 2.43 -1.40 -14.53
C THR A 65 2.27 -0.46 -15.71
N GLY A 66 2.98 0.66 -15.65
CA GLY A 66 3.04 1.62 -16.73
C GLY A 66 4.22 1.36 -17.65
N GLU A 67 4.51 2.33 -18.50
CA GLU A 67 5.62 2.24 -19.43
C GLU A 67 6.97 2.32 -18.73
N GLU A 68 7.92 1.54 -19.22
CA GLU A 68 9.31 1.62 -18.79
C GLU A 68 10.01 2.75 -19.56
N ARG A 69 10.53 3.74 -18.83
CA ARG A 69 11.24 4.88 -19.42
C ARG A 69 12.56 5.10 -18.70
N ASN A 70 13.64 5.25 -19.46
CA ASN A 70 14.97 5.55 -18.89
C ASN A 70 15.37 4.61 -17.75
N ASP A 71 15.12 3.30 -17.94
CA ASP A 71 15.38 2.26 -16.96
C ASP A 71 14.59 2.39 -15.66
N GLU A 72 13.52 3.18 -15.68
CA GLU A 72 12.60 3.31 -14.56
C GLU A 72 11.28 2.60 -14.85
N LEU A 73 10.83 1.81 -13.90
CA LEU A 73 9.54 1.14 -13.97
C LEU A 73 8.49 2.00 -13.27
N TYR A 74 7.46 2.38 -14.02
CA TYR A 74 6.34 3.15 -13.47
C TYR A 74 5.23 2.21 -13.06
N ILE A 75 4.82 2.30 -11.80
CA ILE A 75 3.72 1.50 -11.25
C ILE A 75 2.63 2.46 -10.82
N GLU A 76 1.42 2.20 -11.29
CA GLU A 76 0.27 3.04 -11.01
C GLU A 76 -0.66 2.36 -10.03
N LEU A 77 -1.11 3.11 -9.03
CA LEU A 77 -2.07 2.66 -8.03
C LEU A 77 -3.36 3.45 -8.22
N SER A 78 -4.47 2.74 -8.40
CA SER A 78 -5.75 3.34 -8.72
C SER A 78 -6.90 2.56 -8.09
N GLY A 79 -8.13 2.92 -8.44
CA GLY A 79 -9.32 2.22 -8.01
C GLY A 79 -10.18 3.04 -7.06
N PRO A 80 -11.37 2.52 -6.73
CA PRO A 80 -12.33 3.24 -5.88
C PRO A 80 -11.81 3.61 -4.51
N ILE A 81 -10.99 2.75 -3.89
CA ILE A 81 -10.44 3.03 -2.55
C ILE A 81 -9.47 4.23 -2.60
N ILE A 82 -8.72 4.36 -3.69
CA ILE A 82 -7.78 5.47 -3.84
C ILE A 82 -8.56 6.78 -4.04
N ALA A 83 -9.57 6.76 -4.89
CA ALA A 83 -10.44 7.93 -5.10
C ALA A 83 -11.11 8.35 -3.80
N ALA A 84 -11.59 7.39 -3.01
CA ALA A 84 -12.22 7.66 -1.72
C ALA A 84 -11.23 8.31 -0.73
N ARG A 85 -9.98 7.88 -0.71
CA ARG A 85 -8.95 8.48 0.14
C ARG A 85 -8.72 9.95 -0.19
N PHE A 86 -8.57 10.27 -1.48
CA PHE A 86 -8.38 11.65 -1.90
C PHE A 86 -9.61 12.51 -1.57
N SER A 87 -10.80 11.95 -1.70
CA SER A 87 -12.05 12.65 -1.38
C SER A 87 -12.15 12.96 0.12
N LEU A 88 -11.77 12.01 0.98
CA LEU A 88 -11.92 12.14 2.43
C LEU A 88 -10.79 12.93 3.10
N TYR A 89 -9.57 12.78 2.62
CA TYR A 89 -8.40 13.32 3.29
C TYR A 89 -7.67 14.41 2.50
N GLY A 90 -8.11 14.69 1.27
CA GLY A 90 -7.49 15.68 0.39
C GLY A 90 -6.15 15.24 -0.16
N SER A 91 -5.25 14.82 0.69
CA SER A 91 -3.99 14.20 0.33
C SER A 91 -3.77 13.00 1.23
N CYS A 92 -3.10 11.98 0.73
CA CYS A 92 -2.82 10.78 1.52
C CYS A 92 -1.43 10.26 1.20
N SER A 93 -0.87 9.54 2.18
CA SER A 93 0.45 8.96 2.07
C SER A 93 0.35 7.53 1.55
N PHE A 94 1.21 7.18 0.61
CA PHE A 94 1.35 5.82 0.09
C PHE A 94 2.71 5.22 0.48
N GLN A 95 3.29 5.68 1.58
CA GLN A 95 4.62 5.23 2.01
C GLN A 95 4.64 3.74 2.35
N LEU A 96 3.58 3.20 2.94
CA LEU A 96 3.47 1.78 3.23
C LEU A 96 3.55 0.96 1.94
N GLU A 97 2.77 1.32 0.94
CA GLU A 97 2.77 0.66 -0.36
C GLU A 97 4.11 0.83 -1.06
N ALA A 98 4.69 2.02 -1.01
CA ALA A 98 5.97 2.30 -1.63
C ALA A 98 7.08 1.44 -1.02
N GLY A 99 7.13 1.31 0.29
CA GLY A 99 8.11 0.46 0.98
C GLY A 99 7.94 -1.01 0.63
N PHE A 100 6.69 -1.48 0.60
CA PHE A 100 6.38 -2.85 0.21
C PHE A 100 6.85 -3.15 -1.22
N LEU A 101 6.53 -2.26 -2.16
CA LEU A 101 6.95 -2.41 -3.56
C LEU A 101 8.47 -2.39 -3.71
N ALA A 102 9.14 -1.45 -3.05
CA ALA A 102 10.58 -1.34 -3.11
C ALA A 102 11.27 -2.63 -2.67
N GLN A 103 10.81 -3.23 -1.58
CA GLN A 103 11.38 -4.46 -1.05
C GLN A 103 11.08 -5.66 -1.95
N GLN A 104 9.87 -5.73 -2.53
CA GLN A 104 9.54 -6.81 -3.46
C GLN A 104 10.44 -6.78 -4.70
N ILE A 105 10.74 -5.60 -5.20
CA ILE A 105 11.62 -5.44 -6.37
C ILE A 105 13.05 -5.82 -6.04
N GLU A 106 13.52 -5.51 -4.83
CA GLU A 106 14.87 -5.87 -4.36
C GLU A 106 15.06 -7.37 -4.13
N GLN A 107 14.00 -8.08 -3.88
CA GLN A 107 14.03 -9.53 -3.63
C GLN A 107 14.09 -10.40 -4.92
#